data_696a08b34aa35d3315c97c3846e47baf
#
_entry.id   696a08b34aa35d3315c97c3846e47baf
#
_cell.length_a   1.000
_cell.length_b   1.000
_cell.length_c   1.000
_cell.angle_alpha   90.00
_cell.angle_beta   90.00
_cell.angle_gamma   90.00
#
_symmetry.space_group_name_H-M   'P 1'
#
loop_
_entity.id
_entity.type
_entity.pdbx_description
1 polymer ?
#
loop_
_entity_poly.entity_id
_entity_poly.type
_entity_poly.pdbx_seq_one_letter_code
_entity_poly.pdbx_strand_id
1 'polypeptide(L)'
;MDEKPKSIWKKPWKGWCALLLWLITLFVGAFLILFSLEFIFAGQHSAAELAKFAALCAFGCVLAFLAIVFIRWLFCWRNFQRFLFGLACFATLIALFYAEENWRGEHDWEKYKLAEEAKGEKFDWQSVVPPPVPDDQNFAMSPVWIAEERYTFQNTPKRAEAWYGDRIYSAEVSRLFPLMPVQVSGLAGTNAWVYRPRTLPEQPDVRNEWAAARFTDLKPWQSYYRALEITNPAVDIPTSRQPQSPAADVLLALGKYDPVIEQLRADSHLPYSRFPVIYDTNDPADILLPHLAATQRIAQVLNLHGLAELDNDQPNGTFDDIKLSFRLIDASRTDPFLISHLVRLALLNLTLQPVWEGLAKHEWSDDQLVALDADLARLDFLADYETSLHSERAGKIAIIHFLQHQRSPGKLKGFLNIISNNHNYPNANTLRNWLYYFLAPNGWFEESKINLSRYSAEYEIPVANSTAQVVSVSKDNIALAAQTTEIQRGNFIRQILIPAWWGDPSEKFAYGQTCVNLARIAIALERYRLAHGEFPESLDPLAPQFMSELPHDIINGQPLHYRRTADGQFVLYSVGWNETDDGGVVIMKHDSNPGYDFNSQVFNSQVDLNQGDWVWRYPSRN
;
A
#
# COMPACT_ATOMS: atom_id res chain seq x y z
N MET A 1 -68.64 39.46 -36.42
CA MET A 1 -68.45 40.01 -35.06
C MET A 1 -67.55 39.02 -34.28
N ASP A 2 -66.23 39.23 -34.35
CA ASP A 2 -65.26 38.35 -33.71
C ASP A 2 -64.98 38.90 -32.34
N GLU A 3 -65.53 38.28 -31.33
CA GLU A 3 -65.10 38.53 -29.96
C GLU A 3 -63.75 37.78 -29.67
N LYS A 4 -62.68 38.55 -29.63
CA LYS A 4 -61.39 38.05 -29.12
C LYS A 4 -61.53 37.64 -27.64
N PRO A 5 -61.09 36.48 -27.21
CA PRO A 5 -61.13 36.04 -25.82
C PRO A 5 -60.29 37.00 -24.98
N LYS A 6 -60.92 37.69 -24.03
CA LYS A 6 -60.25 38.55 -23.03
C LYS A 6 -59.37 37.71 -22.15
N SER A 7 -58.04 37.92 -22.22
CA SER A 7 -57.05 37.20 -21.44
C SER A 7 -57.29 37.42 -19.93
N ILE A 8 -57.69 36.36 -19.26
CA ILE A 8 -57.99 36.27 -17.82
C ILE A 8 -56.76 36.55 -16.94
N TRP A 9 -55.57 36.66 -17.54
CA TRP A 9 -54.29 36.75 -16.83
C TRP A 9 -53.76 38.19 -16.61
N LYS A 10 -54.49 39.21 -16.83
CA LYS A 10 -53.94 40.58 -16.92
C LYS A 10 -54.00 41.43 -15.64
N LYS A 11 -54.57 41.02 -14.52
CA LYS A 11 -54.68 41.94 -13.36
C LYS A 11 -54.15 41.46 -11.99
N PRO A 12 -54.26 40.25 -11.49
CA PRO A 12 -53.74 39.95 -10.16
C PRO A 12 -52.22 39.68 -10.16
N TRP A 13 -51.66 39.10 -11.24
CA TRP A 13 -50.21 38.75 -11.30
C TRP A 13 -49.28 39.96 -11.31
N LYS A 14 -49.68 41.09 -11.91
CA LYS A 14 -48.83 42.29 -11.92
C LYS A 14 -48.60 42.85 -10.52
N GLY A 15 -49.56 42.77 -9.61
CA GLY A 15 -49.45 43.23 -8.24
C GLY A 15 -48.53 42.33 -7.38
N TRP A 16 -48.76 41.04 -7.43
CA TRP A 16 -47.95 40.05 -6.67
C TRP A 16 -46.49 40.02 -7.11
N CYS A 17 -46.25 40.12 -8.41
CA CYS A 17 -44.89 40.16 -8.92
C CYS A 17 -44.16 41.45 -8.67
N ALA A 18 -44.87 42.59 -8.66
CA ALA A 18 -44.29 43.86 -8.22
C ALA A 18 -43.96 43.82 -6.72
N LEU A 19 -44.82 43.20 -5.91
CA LEU A 19 -44.59 42.99 -4.48
C LEU A 19 -43.38 42.05 -4.23
N LEU A 20 -43.28 40.96 -4.94
CA LEU A 20 -42.18 40.01 -4.84
C LEU A 20 -40.85 40.64 -5.27
N LEU A 21 -40.84 41.40 -6.35
CA LEU A 21 -39.69 42.19 -6.82
C LEU A 21 -39.27 43.24 -5.75
N TRP A 22 -40.23 43.91 -5.14
CA TRP A 22 -39.98 44.87 -4.08
C TRP A 22 -39.40 44.21 -2.83
N LEU A 23 -39.94 43.04 -2.44
CA LEU A 23 -39.40 42.22 -1.33
C LEU A 23 -37.98 41.74 -1.59
N ILE A 24 -37.68 41.25 -2.80
CA ILE A 24 -36.32 40.83 -3.18
C ILE A 24 -35.36 42.01 -3.17
N THR A 25 -35.77 43.18 -3.68
CA THR A 25 -34.94 44.39 -3.69
C THR A 25 -34.68 44.91 -2.27
N LEU A 26 -35.68 44.86 -1.40
CA LEU A 26 -35.56 45.20 0.02
C LEU A 26 -34.66 44.22 0.76
N PHE A 27 -34.80 42.90 0.48
CA PHE A 27 -33.97 41.88 1.10
C PHE A 27 -32.51 42.00 0.69
N VAL A 28 -32.23 42.16 -0.63
CA VAL A 28 -30.86 42.37 -1.15
C VAL A 28 -30.28 43.67 -0.63
N GLY A 29 -31.07 44.75 -0.57
CA GLY A 29 -30.64 46.03 -0.01
C GLY A 29 -30.34 45.95 1.48
N ALA A 30 -31.21 45.32 2.28
CA ALA A 30 -30.98 45.08 3.71
C ALA A 30 -29.77 44.18 3.96
N PHE A 31 -29.60 43.12 3.17
CA PHE A 31 -28.43 42.22 3.24
C PHE A 31 -27.12 42.97 2.94
N LEU A 32 -27.10 43.77 1.87
CA LEU A 32 -25.92 44.59 1.52
C LEU A 32 -25.60 45.63 2.59
N ILE A 33 -26.63 46.26 3.20
CA ILE A 33 -26.44 47.21 4.29
C ILE A 33 -25.91 46.52 5.54
N LEU A 34 -26.51 45.42 5.97
CA LEU A 34 -26.07 44.64 7.14
C LEU A 34 -24.64 44.12 6.94
N PHE A 35 -24.34 43.57 5.78
CA PHE A 35 -23.00 43.08 5.43
C PHE A 35 -21.97 44.22 5.38
N SER A 36 -22.36 45.41 4.88
CA SER A 36 -21.51 46.61 4.88
C SER A 36 -21.25 47.13 6.28
N LEU A 37 -22.25 47.10 7.15
CA LEU A 37 -22.11 47.49 8.54
C LEU A 37 -21.18 46.53 9.30
N GLU A 38 -21.37 45.24 9.14
CA GLU A 38 -20.52 44.22 9.76
C GLU A 38 -19.06 44.35 9.30
N PHE A 39 -18.82 44.62 8.01
CA PHE A 39 -17.50 44.84 7.46
C PHE A 39 -16.84 46.13 8.00
N ILE A 40 -17.59 47.22 8.16
CA ILE A 40 -17.12 48.50 8.68
C ILE A 40 -16.79 48.40 10.18
N PHE A 41 -17.58 47.63 10.94
CA PHE A 41 -17.41 47.50 12.40
C PHE A 41 -16.39 46.42 12.81
N ALA A 42 -15.96 45.52 11.91
CA ALA A 42 -15.08 44.38 12.21
C ALA A 42 -13.59 44.70 12.32
N GLY A 43 -13.13 45.95 12.17
CA GLY A 43 -11.72 46.30 12.43
C GLY A 43 -11.02 47.18 11.36
N GLN A 44 -9.70 47.39 11.49
CA GLN A 44 -8.90 48.23 10.60
C GLN A 44 -8.67 47.54 9.25
N HIS A 45 -9.30 48.04 8.20
CA HIS A 45 -9.15 47.55 6.84
C HIS A 45 -8.18 48.40 6.02
N SER A 46 -7.35 47.75 5.18
CA SER A 46 -6.50 48.45 4.23
C SER A 46 -7.34 49.11 3.10
N ALA A 47 -6.82 50.16 2.48
CA ALA A 47 -7.49 50.81 1.33
C ALA A 47 -7.77 49.83 0.18
N ALA A 48 -6.91 48.80 0.02
CA ALA A 48 -7.10 47.72 -0.98
C ALA A 48 -8.27 46.80 -0.64
N GLU A 49 -8.52 46.50 0.62
CA GLU A 49 -9.67 45.69 1.06
C GLU A 49 -10.99 46.45 0.90
N LEU A 50 -11.00 47.74 1.24
CA LEU A 50 -12.14 48.61 1.00
C LEU A 50 -12.49 48.73 -0.49
N ALA A 51 -11.47 48.81 -1.36
CA ALA A 51 -11.67 48.85 -2.81
C ALA A 51 -12.23 47.50 -3.36
N LYS A 52 -11.72 46.35 -2.89
CA LYS A 52 -12.24 45.02 -3.23
C LYS A 52 -13.69 44.85 -2.77
N PHE A 53 -14.00 45.29 -1.54
CA PHE A 53 -15.35 45.22 -1.00
C PHE A 53 -16.31 46.11 -1.81
N ALA A 54 -15.92 47.36 -2.11
CA ALA A 54 -16.74 48.26 -2.94
C ALA A 54 -16.99 47.69 -4.33
N ALA A 55 -15.96 47.07 -4.95
CA ALA A 55 -16.10 46.39 -6.24
C ALA A 55 -17.07 45.19 -6.14
N LEU A 56 -17.01 44.40 -5.09
CA LEU A 56 -17.92 43.26 -4.85
C LEU A 56 -19.37 43.74 -4.67
N CYS A 57 -19.59 44.82 -3.89
CA CYS A 57 -20.88 45.41 -3.71
C CYS A 57 -21.44 45.99 -5.02
N ALA A 58 -20.62 46.71 -5.80
CA ALA A 58 -20.99 47.23 -7.10
C ALA A 58 -21.38 46.09 -8.08
N PHE A 59 -20.60 45.02 -8.09
CA PHE A 59 -20.89 43.81 -8.88
C PHE A 59 -22.21 43.17 -8.43
N GLY A 60 -22.42 43.04 -7.13
CA GLY A 60 -23.67 42.52 -6.56
C GLY A 60 -24.90 43.37 -6.95
N CYS A 61 -24.78 44.71 -6.93
CA CYS A 61 -25.83 45.60 -7.39
C CYS A 61 -26.13 45.46 -8.89
N VAL A 62 -25.09 45.30 -9.72
CA VAL A 62 -25.26 45.07 -11.14
C VAL A 62 -25.96 43.73 -11.41
N LEU A 63 -25.57 42.67 -10.70
CA LEU A 63 -26.22 41.35 -10.81
C LEU A 63 -27.69 41.41 -10.36
N ALA A 64 -27.98 42.11 -9.24
CA ALA A 64 -29.35 42.30 -8.76
C ALA A 64 -30.20 43.07 -9.78
N PHE A 65 -29.65 44.15 -10.36
CA PHE A 65 -30.31 44.91 -11.42
C PHE A 65 -30.62 44.04 -12.66
N LEU A 66 -29.62 43.30 -13.14
CA LEU A 66 -29.79 42.36 -14.27
C LEU A 66 -30.84 41.28 -13.97
N ALA A 67 -30.84 40.73 -12.75
CA ALA A 67 -31.84 39.78 -12.29
C ALA A 67 -33.25 40.38 -12.30
N ILE A 68 -33.42 41.60 -11.84
CA ILE A 68 -34.69 42.32 -11.86
C ILE A 68 -35.16 42.56 -13.31
N VAL A 69 -34.25 43.01 -14.17
CA VAL A 69 -34.56 43.20 -15.60
C VAL A 69 -34.96 41.88 -16.27
N PHE A 70 -34.20 40.80 -15.99
CA PHE A 70 -34.51 39.48 -16.49
C PHE A 70 -35.86 38.93 -16.02
N ILE A 71 -36.15 39.06 -14.71
CA ILE A 71 -37.44 38.68 -14.14
C ILE A 71 -38.57 39.46 -14.80
N ARG A 72 -38.42 40.79 -14.92
CA ARG A 72 -39.43 41.62 -15.63
C ARG A 72 -39.63 41.23 -17.08
N TRP A 73 -38.54 40.84 -17.78
CA TRP A 73 -38.61 40.32 -19.16
C TRP A 73 -39.37 38.99 -19.22
N LEU A 74 -39.21 38.10 -18.25
CA LEU A 74 -39.92 36.80 -18.16
C LEU A 74 -41.45 36.98 -17.92
N PHE A 75 -41.90 38.07 -17.35
CA PHE A 75 -43.35 38.31 -17.14
C PHE A 75 -44.15 38.56 -18.40
N CYS A 76 -43.50 38.74 -19.54
CA CYS A 76 -44.15 38.70 -20.83
C CYS A 76 -44.29 37.24 -21.28
N TRP A 77 -45.53 36.76 -21.51
CA TRP A 77 -45.79 35.35 -21.90
C TRP A 77 -44.99 34.93 -23.11
N ARG A 78 -44.82 35.81 -24.11
CA ARG A 78 -43.95 35.50 -25.27
C ARG A 78 -42.48 35.32 -24.90
N ASN A 79 -41.97 36.09 -24.02
CA ASN A 79 -40.58 36.03 -23.57
C ASN A 79 -40.36 34.79 -22.68
N PHE A 80 -41.36 34.46 -21.84
CA PHE A 80 -41.32 33.22 -21.05
C PHE A 80 -41.31 31.97 -21.96
N GLN A 81 -42.14 31.94 -22.99
CA GLN A 81 -42.09 30.85 -23.99
C GLN A 81 -40.74 30.78 -24.72
N ARG A 82 -40.13 31.90 -25.08
CA ARG A 82 -38.79 31.94 -25.70
C ARG A 82 -37.72 31.46 -24.72
N PHE A 83 -37.83 31.83 -23.47
CA PHE A 83 -36.92 31.35 -22.41
C PHE A 83 -37.05 29.83 -22.23
N LEU A 84 -38.27 29.30 -22.12
CA LEU A 84 -38.50 27.86 -22.02
C LEU A 84 -37.97 27.12 -23.24
N PHE A 85 -38.20 27.67 -24.45
CA PHE A 85 -37.64 27.10 -25.67
C PHE A 85 -36.10 27.11 -25.66
N GLY A 86 -35.48 28.23 -25.27
CA GLY A 86 -34.03 28.32 -25.09
C GLY A 86 -33.50 27.34 -24.06
N LEU A 87 -34.19 27.18 -22.92
CA LEU A 87 -33.85 26.20 -21.90
C LEU A 87 -33.97 24.76 -22.41
N ALA A 88 -35.02 24.45 -23.18
CA ALA A 88 -35.18 23.14 -23.80
C ALA A 88 -34.07 22.86 -24.83
N CYS A 89 -33.72 23.82 -25.68
CA CYS A 89 -32.59 23.71 -26.59
C CYS A 89 -31.26 23.48 -25.83
N PHE A 90 -31.03 24.23 -24.77
CA PHE A 90 -29.82 24.07 -23.94
C PHE A 90 -29.77 22.69 -23.25
N ALA A 91 -30.90 22.24 -22.69
CA ALA A 91 -30.99 20.89 -22.09
C ALA A 91 -30.76 19.80 -23.16
N THR A 92 -31.28 19.99 -24.38
CA THR A 92 -31.05 19.06 -25.50
C THR A 92 -29.56 19.02 -25.89
N LEU A 93 -28.89 20.18 -25.97
CA LEU A 93 -27.44 20.23 -26.24
C LEU A 93 -26.62 19.52 -25.16
N ILE A 94 -26.97 19.72 -23.90
CA ILE A 94 -26.32 18.99 -22.77
C ILE A 94 -26.58 17.49 -22.95
N ALA A 95 -27.82 17.07 -23.21
CA ALA A 95 -28.14 15.65 -23.39
C ALA A 95 -27.38 15.02 -24.55
N LEU A 96 -27.27 15.73 -25.67
CA LEU A 96 -26.49 15.28 -26.84
C LEU A 96 -24.99 15.20 -26.51
N PHE A 97 -24.45 16.17 -25.79
CA PHE A 97 -23.07 16.14 -25.33
C PHE A 97 -22.80 14.91 -24.44
N TYR A 98 -23.68 14.65 -23.45
CA TYR A 98 -23.51 13.45 -22.59
C TYR A 98 -23.67 12.15 -23.38
N ALA A 99 -24.60 12.10 -24.33
CA ALA A 99 -24.82 10.92 -25.17
C ALA A 99 -23.58 10.61 -26.03
N GLU A 100 -23.00 11.64 -26.65
CA GLU A 100 -21.79 11.53 -27.47
C GLU A 100 -20.58 11.10 -26.63
N GLU A 101 -20.32 11.80 -25.52
CA GLU A 101 -19.18 11.50 -24.66
C GLU A 101 -19.28 10.09 -24.05
N ASN A 102 -20.47 9.66 -23.64
CA ASN A 102 -20.69 8.32 -23.10
C ASN A 102 -20.47 7.25 -24.16
N TRP A 103 -21.06 7.43 -25.35
CA TRP A 103 -20.88 6.48 -26.45
C TRP A 103 -19.42 6.37 -26.89
N ARG A 104 -18.73 7.50 -27.03
CA ARG A 104 -17.33 7.56 -27.45
C ARG A 104 -16.44 6.88 -26.44
N GLY A 105 -16.60 7.23 -25.15
CA GLY A 105 -15.78 6.65 -24.09
C GLY A 105 -15.95 5.14 -23.97
N GLU A 106 -17.20 4.64 -24.00
CA GLU A 106 -17.49 3.19 -23.94
C GLU A 106 -16.91 2.45 -25.16
N HIS A 107 -17.11 3.01 -26.37
CA HIS A 107 -16.58 2.42 -27.60
C HIS A 107 -15.05 2.36 -27.60
N ASP A 108 -14.39 3.44 -27.19
CA ASP A 108 -12.92 3.52 -27.14
C ASP A 108 -12.35 2.58 -26.07
N TRP A 109 -13.02 2.43 -24.92
CA TRP A 109 -12.63 1.48 -23.87
C TRP A 109 -12.74 0.03 -24.37
N GLU A 110 -13.89 -0.36 -24.92
CA GLU A 110 -14.09 -1.72 -25.42
C GLU A 110 -13.08 -2.07 -26.54
N LYS A 111 -12.86 -1.14 -27.46
CA LYS A 111 -11.85 -1.32 -28.52
C LYS A 111 -10.45 -1.48 -27.96
N TYR A 112 -10.06 -0.66 -26.97
CA TYR A 112 -8.76 -0.75 -26.31
C TYR A 112 -8.63 -2.08 -25.57
N LYS A 113 -9.63 -2.42 -24.77
CA LYS A 113 -9.67 -3.64 -23.96
C LYS A 113 -9.51 -4.88 -24.85
N LEU A 114 -10.30 -5.00 -25.91
CA LEU A 114 -10.20 -6.14 -26.85
C LEU A 114 -8.83 -6.24 -27.52
N ALA A 115 -8.22 -5.11 -27.87
CA ALA A 115 -6.90 -5.09 -28.50
C ALA A 115 -5.79 -5.55 -27.55
N GLU A 116 -5.86 -5.19 -26.27
CA GLU A 116 -4.86 -5.58 -25.28
C GLU A 116 -5.11 -6.99 -24.72
N GLU A 117 -6.38 -7.41 -24.54
CA GLU A 117 -6.72 -8.80 -24.19
C GLU A 117 -6.26 -9.80 -25.25
N ALA A 118 -6.28 -9.42 -26.52
CA ALA A 118 -5.71 -10.23 -27.60
C ALA A 118 -4.18 -10.44 -27.48
N LYS A 119 -3.48 -9.57 -26.72
CA LYS A 119 -2.06 -9.71 -26.38
C LYS A 119 -1.82 -10.49 -25.06
N GLY A 120 -2.92 -10.89 -24.37
CA GLY A 120 -2.85 -11.64 -23.09
C GLY A 120 -3.04 -10.79 -21.84
N GLU A 121 -3.31 -9.48 -21.99
CA GLU A 121 -3.57 -8.61 -20.86
C GLU A 121 -4.90 -8.92 -20.16
N LYS A 122 -4.97 -8.65 -18.85
CA LYS A 122 -6.17 -8.89 -18.04
C LYS A 122 -6.61 -7.58 -17.39
N PHE A 123 -7.88 -7.22 -17.58
CA PHE A 123 -8.46 -6.00 -17.03
C PHE A 123 -9.62 -6.26 -16.06
N ASP A 124 -10.16 -7.47 -16.08
CA ASP A 124 -11.23 -7.85 -15.17
C ASP A 124 -10.65 -8.29 -13.83
N TRP A 125 -11.16 -7.69 -12.74
CA TRP A 125 -10.75 -8.02 -11.37
C TRP A 125 -10.88 -9.52 -11.08
N GLN A 126 -11.98 -10.14 -11.50
CA GLN A 126 -12.21 -11.57 -11.25
C GLN A 126 -11.16 -12.46 -11.92
N SER A 127 -10.55 -12.00 -13.00
CA SER A 127 -9.50 -12.76 -13.73
C SER A 127 -8.16 -12.82 -12.99
N VAL A 128 -7.93 -11.94 -12.01
CA VAL A 128 -6.71 -11.89 -11.19
C VAL A 128 -6.91 -12.46 -9.79
N VAL A 129 -8.16 -12.74 -9.40
CA VAL A 129 -8.48 -13.38 -8.13
C VAL A 129 -7.99 -14.84 -8.15
N PRO A 130 -7.25 -15.31 -7.12
CA PRO A 130 -6.80 -16.69 -7.05
C PRO A 130 -7.97 -17.68 -7.07
N PRO A 131 -7.86 -18.78 -7.83
CA PRO A 131 -8.90 -19.82 -7.84
C PRO A 131 -9.05 -20.46 -6.44
N PRO A 132 -10.25 -20.95 -6.08
CA PRO A 132 -10.43 -21.69 -4.85
C PRO A 132 -9.60 -22.98 -4.82
N VAL A 133 -9.10 -23.34 -3.64
CA VAL A 133 -8.33 -24.54 -3.39
C VAL A 133 -9.04 -25.41 -2.33
N PRO A 134 -8.83 -26.75 -2.29
CA PRO A 134 -9.40 -27.60 -1.27
C PRO A 134 -8.93 -27.21 0.13
N ASP A 135 -9.86 -27.08 1.09
CA ASP A 135 -9.56 -26.63 2.45
C ASP A 135 -8.59 -27.59 3.19
N ASP A 136 -8.69 -28.89 2.96
CA ASP A 136 -7.85 -29.95 3.55
C ASP A 136 -6.41 -30.00 2.98
N GLN A 137 -6.14 -29.26 1.90
CA GLN A 137 -4.85 -29.14 1.27
C GLN A 137 -4.29 -27.71 1.33
N ASN A 138 -4.93 -26.84 2.12
CA ASN A 138 -4.66 -25.41 2.17
C ASN A 138 -4.02 -25.00 3.50
N PHE A 139 -2.75 -24.64 3.47
CA PHE A 139 -2.00 -24.14 4.63
C PHE A 139 -2.68 -22.95 5.31
N ALA A 140 -3.31 -22.08 4.53
CA ALA A 140 -4.05 -20.93 5.05
C ALA A 140 -5.35 -21.31 5.80
N MET A 141 -5.70 -22.60 5.83
CA MET A 141 -6.81 -23.16 6.60
C MET A 141 -6.34 -23.90 7.88
N SER A 142 -5.04 -23.82 8.22
CA SER A 142 -4.54 -24.28 9.52
C SER A 142 -5.34 -23.64 10.67
N PRO A 143 -5.63 -24.39 11.75
CA PRO A 143 -6.32 -23.86 12.92
C PRO A 143 -5.69 -22.58 13.52
N VAL A 144 -4.40 -22.38 13.30
CA VAL A 144 -3.67 -21.17 13.72
C VAL A 144 -4.23 -19.91 13.06
N TRP A 145 -4.65 -19.99 11.80
CA TRP A 145 -5.21 -18.85 11.07
C TRP A 145 -6.69 -18.63 11.32
N ILE A 146 -7.40 -19.67 11.79
CA ILE A 146 -8.85 -19.68 11.98
C ILE A 146 -9.14 -19.61 13.47
N ALA A 147 -9.72 -18.51 13.94
CA ALA A 147 -10.21 -18.43 15.31
C ALA A 147 -11.46 -19.30 15.48
N GLU A 148 -11.50 -20.17 16.49
CA GLU A 148 -12.73 -20.88 16.89
C GLU A 148 -13.77 -19.93 17.51
N GLU A 149 -13.35 -18.79 18.06
CA GLU A 149 -14.24 -17.79 18.65
C GLU A 149 -14.57 -16.66 17.67
N ARG A 150 -15.84 -16.47 17.42
CA ARG A 150 -16.40 -15.29 16.73
C ARG A 150 -15.98 -14.03 17.46
N TYR A 151 -15.13 -13.21 16.85
CA TYR A 151 -14.86 -11.88 17.34
C TYR A 151 -16.05 -10.99 17.01
N THR A 152 -17.03 -10.94 17.93
CA THR A 152 -18.09 -9.94 17.86
C THR A 152 -17.47 -8.58 18.17
N PHE A 153 -17.24 -7.79 17.15
CA PHE A 153 -16.96 -6.36 17.31
C PHE A 153 -18.21 -5.70 17.91
N GLN A 154 -18.25 -5.55 19.22
CA GLN A 154 -19.41 -5.00 19.94
C GLN A 154 -19.78 -3.57 19.52
N ASN A 155 -18.97 -2.89 18.70
CA ASN A 155 -19.18 -1.52 18.24
C ASN A 155 -18.87 -1.29 16.75
N THR A 156 -18.81 -2.32 15.92
CA THR A 156 -18.62 -2.15 14.49
C THR A 156 -19.95 -2.01 13.75
N PRO A 157 -20.04 -1.14 12.74
CA PRO A 157 -21.23 -1.04 11.91
C PRO A 157 -21.55 -2.42 11.30
N LYS A 158 -22.84 -2.75 11.16
CA LYS A 158 -23.39 -3.99 10.56
C LYS A 158 -22.65 -4.49 9.29
N ARG A 159 -21.89 -3.64 8.67
CA ARG A 159 -21.08 -3.90 7.49
C ARG A 159 -19.84 -4.76 7.77
N ALA A 160 -19.20 -4.63 8.92
CA ALA A 160 -18.07 -5.45 9.32
C ALA A 160 -18.51 -6.89 9.69
N GLU A 161 -19.70 -7.05 10.29
CA GLU A 161 -20.27 -8.37 10.57
C GLU A 161 -20.58 -9.18 9.31
N ALA A 162 -21.07 -8.51 8.24
CA ALA A 162 -21.32 -9.14 6.95
C ALA A 162 -20.03 -9.51 6.19
N TRP A 163 -18.90 -8.85 6.50
CA TRP A 163 -17.64 -9.03 5.79
C TRP A 163 -16.78 -10.15 6.31
N TYR A 164 -16.83 -10.41 7.62
CA TYR A 164 -15.98 -11.43 8.23
C TYR A 164 -16.63 -12.81 8.26
N GLY A 165 -17.94 -12.93 7.96
CA GLY A 165 -18.65 -14.20 8.01
C GLY A 165 -18.35 -14.99 9.28
N ASP A 166 -18.37 -16.30 9.20
CA ASP A 166 -18.02 -17.19 10.31
C ASP A 166 -16.50 -17.47 10.43
N ARG A 167 -15.66 -16.84 9.60
CA ARG A 167 -14.21 -17.10 9.51
C ARG A 167 -13.42 -15.83 9.77
N ILE A 168 -13.22 -15.48 11.03
CA ILE A 168 -12.40 -14.32 11.40
C ILE A 168 -10.99 -14.78 11.73
N TYR A 169 -10.02 -14.14 11.09
CA TYR A 169 -8.61 -14.25 11.48
C TYR A 169 -8.42 -13.77 12.90
N SER A 170 -8.18 -14.67 13.69
CA SER A 170 -7.87 -14.83 15.08
C SER A 170 -7.52 -13.60 15.90
N ALA A 171 -8.46 -13.24 16.76
CA ALA A 171 -8.16 -12.63 18.03
C ALA A 171 -7.11 -13.46 18.82
N GLU A 172 -6.99 -14.75 18.57
CA GLU A 172 -6.01 -15.62 19.20
C GLU A 172 -4.59 -15.38 18.73
N VAL A 173 -4.32 -15.25 17.43
CA VAL A 173 -2.98 -14.81 16.97
C VAL A 173 -2.64 -13.43 17.52
N SER A 174 -3.61 -12.52 17.63
CA SER A 174 -3.41 -11.24 18.31
C SER A 174 -3.25 -11.34 19.81
N ARG A 175 -3.82 -12.36 20.47
CA ARG A 175 -3.59 -12.67 21.89
C ARG A 175 -2.28 -13.42 22.12
N LEU A 176 -1.92 -14.32 21.19
CA LEU A 176 -0.65 -15.07 21.24
C LEU A 176 0.56 -14.19 20.98
N PHE A 177 0.42 -13.13 20.17
CA PHE A 177 1.48 -12.21 19.85
C PHE A 177 1.18 -10.79 20.37
N PRO A 178 1.20 -10.55 21.70
CA PRO A 178 1.00 -9.22 22.27
C PRO A 178 2.12 -8.23 21.90
N LEU A 179 3.04 -8.64 21.06
CA LEU A 179 4.24 -7.95 20.66
C LEU A 179 3.99 -6.67 19.83
N MET A 180 2.75 -6.44 19.35
CA MET A 180 2.42 -5.19 18.71
C MET A 180 1.01 -4.73 19.11
N PRO A 181 0.81 -3.47 19.51
CA PRO A 181 -0.52 -2.89 19.55
C PRO A 181 -1.06 -2.92 18.11
N VAL A 182 -2.15 -3.65 17.88
CA VAL A 182 -2.84 -3.63 16.60
C VAL A 182 -3.37 -2.21 16.41
N GLN A 183 -2.69 -1.43 15.59
CA GLN A 183 -3.29 -0.23 15.06
C GLN A 183 -4.35 -0.67 14.04
N VAL A 184 -5.59 -0.83 14.49
CA VAL A 184 -6.73 -0.97 13.60
C VAL A 184 -7.00 0.43 13.03
N SER A 185 -6.10 0.87 12.16
CA SER A 185 -6.32 2.07 11.37
C SER A 185 -7.19 1.68 10.18
N GLY A 186 -8.42 2.16 10.17
CA GLY A 186 -9.24 2.09 8.96
C GLY A 186 -10.71 1.78 9.13
N LEU A 187 -11.21 1.48 10.32
CA LEU A 187 -12.65 1.42 10.53
C LEU A 187 -13.17 2.82 10.86
N ALA A 188 -13.85 3.37 9.89
CA ALA A 188 -14.66 4.58 9.91
C ALA A 188 -14.75 5.33 11.26
N GLY A 189 -13.94 6.36 11.44
CA GLY A 189 -14.28 7.49 12.34
C GLY A 189 -13.97 7.31 13.81
N THR A 190 -13.33 6.24 14.24
CA THR A 190 -12.83 6.13 15.61
C THR A 190 -11.32 6.07 15.59
N ASN A 191 -10.65 7.16 16.01
CA ASN A 191 -9.28 7.13 16.48
C ASN A 191 -9.24 6.35 17.81
N ALA A 192 -9.58 5.07 17.77
CA ALA A 192 -9.38 4.17 18.87
C ALA A 192 -7.89 3.81 18.91
N TRP A 193 -7.09 4.72 19.41
CA TRP A 193 -5.79 4.38 19.94
C TRP A 193 -6.05 3.36 21.04
N VAL A 194 -5.68 2.10 20.82
CA VAL A 194 -5.57 1.15 21.93
C VAL A 194 -4.52 1.77 22.83
N TYR A 195 -4.99 2.33 23.94
CA TYR A 195 -4.17 3.04 24.92
C TYR A 195 -3.11 2.06 25.42
N ARG A 196 -1.88 2.25 24.99
CA ARG A 196 -0.73 1.54 25.56
C ARG A 196 -0.61 2.07 26.98
N PRO A 197 -0.82 1.25 28.01
CA PRO A 197 -0.59 1.72 29.37
C PRO A 197 0.83 2.27 29.45
N ARG A 198 1.02 3.47 29.98
CA ARG A 198 2.32 4.12 30.15
C ARG A 198 3.34 3.30 30.99
N THR A 199 2.90 2.17 31.52
CA THR A 199 3.63 1.28 32.42
C THR A 199 4.23 0.06 31.72
N LEU A 200 3.94 -0.20 30.43
CA LEU A 200 4.53 -1.33 29.70
C LEU A 200 5.97 -0.98 29.29
N PRO A 201 6.91 -1.91 29.39
CA PRO A 201 8.26 -1.73 28.89
C PRO A 201 8.22 -1.49 27.37
N GLU A 202 9.16 -0.69 26.87
CA GLU A 202 9.33 -0.48 25.46
C GLU A 202 9.87 -1.77 24.83
N GLN A 203 9.15 -2.28 23.84
CA GLN A 203 9.56 -3.47 23.12
C GLN A 203 10.75 -3.12 22.23
N PRO A 204 11.84 -3.92 22.26
CA PRO A 204 12.91 -3.77 21.30
C PRO A 204 12.40 -3.95 19.86
N ASP A 205 12.96 -3.22 18.92
CA ASP A 205 12.66 -3.43 17.51
C ASP A 205 13.23 -4.76 17.02
N VAL A 206 12.46 -5.51 16.28
CA VAL A 206 12.96 -6.63 15.47
C VAL A 206 13.60 -6.01 14.22
N ARG A 207 14.89 -5.68 14.34
CA ARG A 207 15.64 -5.03 13.27
C ARG A 207 16.44 -6.05 12.48
N ASN A 208 16.60 -5.73 11.21
CA ASN A 208 17.41 -6.48 10.28
C ASN A 208 18.82 -5.88 10.29
N GLU A 209 19.74 -6.50 11.01
CA GLU A 209 21.09 -5.99 11.22
C GLU A 209 22.13 -6.60 10.24
N TRP A 210 21.75 -7.64 9.47
CA TRP A 210 22.68 -8.34 8.58
C TRP A 210 23.30 -7.42 7.51
N ALA A 211 22.52 -6.51 6.93
CA ALA A 211 23.02 -5.56 5.94
C ALA A 211 24.05 -4.59 6.53
N ALA A 212 23.97 -4.31 7.84
CA ALA A 212 24.96 -3.54 8.59
C ALA A 212 26.13 -4.40 9.09
N ALA A 213 26.15 -5.70 8.76
CA ALA A 213 27.12 -6.68 9.25
C ALA A 213 27.16 -6.77 10.79
N ARG A 214 25.98 -6.86 11.42
CA ARG A 214 25.85 -6.94 12.88
C ARG A 214 25.06 -8.17 13.30
N PHE A 215 25.53 -8.81 14.35
CA PHE A 215 24.78 -9.84 15.07
C PHE A 215 23.68 -9.21 15.91
N THR A 216 22.61 -9.96 16.11
CA THR A 216 21.47 -9.53 16.93
C THR A 216 21.86 -9.54 18.42
N ASP A 217 21.65 -8.43 19.13
CA ASP A 217 21.81 -8.37 20.60
C ASP A 217 20.50 -8.82 21.28
N LEU A 218 20.54 -9.95 21.97
CA LEU A 218 19.40 -10.52 22.69
C LEU A 218 19.20 -9.91 24.10
N LYS A 219 20.12 -9.11 24.64
CA LYS A 219 20.02 -8.51 25.99
C LYS A 219 18.82 -7.57 26.13
N PRO A 220 18.50 -6.69 25.16
CA PRO A 220 17.30 -5.87 25.23
C PRO A 220 16.01 -6.71 25.32
N TRP A 221 15.96 -7.83 24.59
CA TRP A 221 14.83 -8.76 24.60
C TRP A 221 14.69 -9.50 25.92
N GLN A 222 15.79 -9.96 26.49
CA GLN A 222 15.82 -10.52 27.86
C GLN A 222 15.25 -9.52 28.87
N SER A 223 15.70 -8.28 28.81
CA SER A 223 15.24 -7.21 29.70
C SER A 223 13.75 -6.91 29.52
N TYR A 224 13.29 -6.90 28.28
CA TYR A 224 11.89 -6.68 27.91
C TYR A 224 10.96 -7.76 28.48
N TYR A 225 11.26 -9.05 28.24
CA TYR A 225 10.41 -10.15 28.72
C TYR A 225 10.36 -10.22 30.25
N ARG A 226 11.48 -10.00 30.93
CA ARG A 226 11.52 -9.94 32.39
C ARG A 226 10.73 -8.75 32.96
N ALA A 227 10.79 -7.60 32.30
CA ALA A 227 10.00 -6.44 32.71
C ALA A 227 8.50 -6.66 32.41
N LEU A 228 8.18 -7.33 31.31
CA LEU A 228 6.80 -7.61 30.92
C LEU A 228 6.07 -8.55 31.89
N GLU A 229 6.75 -9.59 32.37
CA GLU A 229 6.21 -10.47 33.42
C GLU A 229 5.78 -9.68 34.67
N ILE A 230 6.61 -8.74 35.10
CA ILE A 230 6.33 -7.93 36.30
C ILE A 230 5.23 -6.91 36.06
N THR A 231 5.25 -6.25 34.89
CA THR A 231 4.35 -5.13 34.60
C THR A 231 3.00 -5.55 34.03
N ASN A 232 2.93 -6.73 33.41
CA ASN A 232 1.72 -7.28 32.81
C ASN A 232 1.61 -8.81 32.96
N PRO A 233 1.41 -9.33 34.19
CA PRO A 233 1.33 -10.77 34.43
C PRO A 233 0.22 -11.47 33.62
N ALA A 234 -0.79 -10.74 33.14
CA ALA A 234 -1.87 -11.29 32.32
C ALA A 234 -1.39 -11.80 30.94
N VAL A 235 -0.21 -11.41 30.50
CA VAL A 235 0.40 -11.91 29.26
C VAL A 235 0.92 -13.34 29.43
N ASP A 236 1.17 -13.78 30.68
CA ASP A 236 1.62 -15.12 31.04
C ASP A 236 2.85 -15.57 30.24
N ILE A 237 3.93 -14.78 30.35
CA ILE A 237 5.23 -15.10 29.73
C ILE A 237 6.08 -15.88 30.72
N PRO A 238 6.54 -17.09 30.39
CA PRO A 238 7.44 -17.85 31.24
C PRO A 238 8.78 -17.12 31.43
N THR A 239 9.23 -16.98 32.65
CA THR A 239 10.56 -16.44 32.97
C THR A 239 11.26 -17.27 34.04
N SER A 240 12.58 -17.30 34.02
CA SER A 240 13.38 -17.98 35.04
C SER A 240 13.47 -17.13 36.32
N ARG A 241 13.56 -17.77 37.49
CA ARG A 241 13.69 -17.07 38.78
C ARG A 241 14.98 -16.21 38.86
N GLN A 242 16.04 -16.68 38.25
CA GLN A 242 17.30 -15.94 38.12
C GLN A 242 17.65 -15.77 36.67
N PRO A 243 18.25 -14.65 36.24
CA PRO A 243 18.69 -14.44 34.87
C PRO A 243 19.65 -15.55 34.43
N GLN A 244 19.36 -16.13 33.26
CA GLN A 244 20.25 -17.05 32.54
C GLN A 244 21.02 -16.28 31.44
N SER A 245 21.51 -16.98 30.41
CA SER A 245 21.99 -16.31 29.22
C SER A 245 20.84 -15.57 28.54
N PRO A 246 21.10 -14.48 27.81
CA PRO A 246 20.04 -13.79 27.05
C PRO A 246 19.26 -14.72 26.13
N ALA A 247 19.94 -15.62 25.44
CA ALA A 247 19.33 -16.62 24.58
C ALA A 247 18.39 -17.56 25.34
N ALA A 248 18.85 -18.14 26.47
CA ALA A 248 18.04 -19.07 27.25
C ALA A 248 16.78 -18.40 27.84
N ASP A 249 16.88 -17.16 28.34
CA ASP A 249 15.71 -16.42 28.84
C ASP A 249 14.74 -16.04 27.73
N VAL A 250 15.23 -15.67 26.54
CA VAL A 250 14.40 -15.37 25.37
C VAL A 250 13.67 -16.63 24.89
N LEU A 251 14.36 -17.77 24.77
CA LEU A 251 13.73 -19.05 24.39
C LEU A 251 12.66 -19.46 25.40
N LEU A 252 12.96 -19.35 26.70
CA LEU A 252 11.97 -19.64 27.74
C LEU A 252 10.71 -18.77 27.57
N ALA A 253 10.90 -17.47 27.34
CA ALA A 253 9.77 -16.54 27.14
C ALA A 253 8.96 -16.86 25.87
N LEU A 254 9.63 -17.25 24.79
CA LEU A 254 9.01 -17.60 23.51
C LEU A 254 8.36 -18.99 23.51
N GLY A 255 8.74 -19.89 24.42
CA GLY A 255 8.18 -21.24 24.56
C GLY A 255 6.65 -21.28 24.70
N LYS A 256 6.03 -20.17 25.10
CA LYS A 256 4.58 -20.05 25.06
C LYS A 256 3.98 -20.16 23.63
N TYR A 257 4.77 -19.90 22.59
CA TYR A 257 4.36 -19.97 21.19
C TYR A 257 4.64 -21.32 20.52
N ASP A 258 5.36 -22.24 21.21
CA ASP A 258 5.72 -23.55 20.68
C ASP A 258 4.50 -24.33 20.11
N PRO A 259 3.32 -24.36 20.77
CA PRO A 259 2.18 -25.08 20.21
C PRO A 259 1.71 -24.52 18.86
N VAL A 260 1.82 -23.21 18.67
CA VAL A 260 1.45 -22.53 17.41
C VAL A 260 2.48 -22.83 16.33
N ILE A 261 3.77 -22.75 16.67
CA ILE A 261 4.88 -23.03 15.75
C ILE A 261 4.82 -24.49 15.29
N GLU A 262 4.64 -25.45 16.20
CA GLU A 262 4.52 -26.87 15.89
C GLU A 262 3.31 -27.18 14.99
N GLN A 263 2.17 -26.54 15.24
CA GLN A 263 1.00 -26.71 14.37
C GLN A 263 1.28 -26.17 12.96
N LEU A 264 1.91 -25.00 12.84
CA LEU A 264 2.29 -24.44 11.53
C LEU A 264 3.32 -25.31 10.82
N ARG A 265 4.29 -25.89 11.55
CA ARG A 265 5.25 -26.84 10.98
C ARG A 265 4.54 -28.09 10.47
N ALA A 266 3.61 -28.64 11.26
CA ALA A 266 2.81 -29.80 10.87
C ALA A 266 2.00 -29.54 9.59
N ASP A 267 1.46 -28.34 9.42
CA ASP A 267 0.65 -27.97 8.26
C ASP A 267 1.48 -27.41 7.07
N SER A 268 2.77 -27.12 7.27
CA SER A 268 3.63 -26.50 6.26
C SER A 268 3.80 -27.32 4.99
N HIS A 269 3.61 -28.66 5.05
CA HIS A 269 3.68 -29.59 3.93
C HIS A 269 2.49 -29.50 2.97
N LEU A 270 1.38 -28.83 3.37
CA LEU A 270 0.21 -28.69 2.52
C LEU A 270 0.55 -27.89 1.25
N PRO A 271 0.10 -28.39 0.06
CA PRO A 271 0.62 -27.89 -1.22
C PRO A 271 0.14 -26.50 -1.58
N TYR A 272 -1.05 -26.10 -1.09
CA TYR A 272 -1.65 -24.82 -1.42
C TYR A 272 -1.57 -23.85 -0.24
N SER A 273 -1.68 -22.56 -0.56
CA SER A 273 -1.96 -21.49 0.40
C SER A 273 -2.84 -20.44 -0.26
N ARG A 274 -4.08 -20.34 0.21
CA ARG A 274 -5.04 -19.33 -0.21
C ARG A 274 -5.83 -18.89 1.00
N PHE A 275 -5.53 -17.68 1.46
CA PHE A 275 -6.25 -17.09 2.59
C PHE A 275 -7.70 -16.81 2.21
N PRO A 276 -8.66 -16.94 3.14
CA PRO A 276 -10.09 -16.75 2.88
C PRO A 276 -10.44 -15.25 2.77
N VAL A 277 -9.74 -14.53 1.90
CA VAL A 277 -10.02 -13.14 1.56
C VAL A 277 -11.34 -13.07 0.79
N ILE A 278 -12.18 -12.10 1.14
CA ILE A 278 -13.46 -11.86 0.48
C ILE A 278 -13.20 -10.95 -0.73
N TYR A 279 -13.04 -11.56 -1.89
CA TYR A 279 -12.79 -10.85 -3.16
C TYR A 279 -14.08 -10.40 -3.86
N ASP A 280 -15.21 -11.07 -3.57
CA ASP A 280 -16.52 -10.74 -4.16
C ASP A 280 -17.15 -9.55 -3.42
N THR A 281 -16.64 -8.38 -3.74
CA THR A 281 -17.12 -7.10 -3.19
C THR A 281 -17.36 -6.13 -4.34
N ASN A 282 -18.40 -5.30 -4.15
CA ASN A 282 -18.68 -4.22 -5.10
C ASN A 282 -17.67 -3.06 -5.02
N ASP A 283 -16.82 -3.06 -4.00
CA ASP A 283 -15.82 -2.01 -3.74
C ASP A 283 -14.46 -2.65 -3.44
N PRO A 284 -13.60 -2.82 -4.44
CA PRO A 284 -12.29 -3.45 -4.23
C PRO A 284 -11.39 -2.72 -3.23
N ALA A 285 -11.62 -1.42 -3.00
CA ALA A 285 -10.87 -0.64 -2.02
C ALA A 285 -11.22 -1.00 -0.56
N ASP A 286 -12.34 -1.67 -0.35
CA ASP A 286 -12.78 -2.12 0.98
C ASP A 286 -12.30 -3.56 1.32
N ILE A 287 -11.52 -4.22 0.46
CA ILE A 287 -11.00 -5.58 0.71
C ILE A 287 -9.99 -5.54 1.86
N LEU A 288 -10.20 -6.37 2.87
CA LEU A 288 -9.35 -6.45 4.04
C LEU A 288 -8.40 -7.65 3.95
N LEU A 289 -7.15 -7.45 4.39
CA LEU A 289 -6.06 -8.43 4.34
C LEU A 289 -5.49 -8.69 5.75
N PRO A 290 -6.29 -9.19 6.70
CA PRO A 290 -5.87 -9.34 8.10
C PRO A 290 -4.74 -10.38 8.27
N HIS A 291 -4.65 -11.35 7.38
CA HIS A 291 -3.62 -12.39 7.39
C HIS A 291 -2.20 -11.82 7.24
N LEU A 292 -2.01 -10.69 6.55
CA LEU A 292 -0.69 -10.10 6.35
C LEU A 292 -0.03 -9.70 7.68
N ALA A 293 -0.79 -9.04 8.55
CA ALA A 293 -0.29 -8.66 9.88
C ALA A 293 -0.03 -9.88 10.77
N ALA A 294 -0.85 -10.93 10.68
CA ALA A 294 -0.66 -12.16 11.43
C ALA A 294 0.61 -12.89 10.97
N THR A 295 0.78 -13.05 9.66
CA THR A 295 1.96 -13.68 9.06
C THR A 295 3.26 -12.95 9.46
N GLN A 296 3.26 -11.60 9.41
CA GLN A 296 4.41 -10.81 9.80
C GLN A 296 4.79 -11.01 11.27
N ARG A 297 3.80 -11.09 12.19
CA ARG A 297 4.06 -11.33 13.62
C ARG A 297 4.65 -12.71 13.87
N ILE A 298 4.10 -13.74 13.24
CA ILE A 298 4.63 -15.10 13.34
C ILE A 298 6.09 -15.12 12.86
N ALA A 299 6.39 -14.50 11.73
CA ALA A 299 7.75 -14.40 11.22
C ALA A 299 8.69 -13.66 12.16
N GLN A 300 8.24 -12.61 12.84
CA GLN A 300 9.04 -11.92 13.87
C GLN A 300 9.36 -12.83 15.06
N VAL A 301 8.41 -13.65 15.50
CA VAL A 301 8.65 -14.63 16.57
C VAL A 301 9.63 -15.70 16.12
N LEU A 302 9.44 -16.28 14.93
CA LEU A 302 10.35 -17.29 14.37
C LEU A 302 11.77 -16.73 14.20
N ASN A 303 11.89 -15.48 13.72
CA ASN A 303 13.19 -14.82 13.61
C ASN A 303 13.88 -14.73 14.97
N LEU A 304 13.19 -14.20 16.00
CA LEU A 304 13.78 -14.04 17.32
C LEU A 304 14.05 -15.38 18.01
N HIS A 305 13.18 -16.39 17.81
CA HIS A 305 13.34 -17.74 18.33
C HIS A 305 14.56 -18.41 17.70
N GLY A 306 14.66 -18.40 16.36
CA GLY A 306 15.80 -18.97 15.66
C GLY A 306 17.14 -18.29 16.00
N LEU A 307 17.16 -16.96 16.16
CA LEU A 307 18.36 -16.24 16.61
C LEU A 307 18.77 -16.64 18.04
N ALA A 308 17.81 -16.84 18.93
CA ALA A 308 18.07 -17.28 20.28
C ALA A 308 18.54 -18.75 20.33
N GLU A 309 17.99 -19.64 19.48
CA GLU A 309 18.49 -21.00 19.34
C GLU A 309 19.92 -21.04 18.81
N LEU A 310 20.22 -20.23 17.78
CA LEU A 310 21.57 -20.13 17.21
C LEU A 310 22.60 -19.64 18.23
N ASP A 311 22.21 -18.68 19.10
CA ASP A 311 23.07 -18.19 20.18
C ASP A 311 23.12 -19.14 21.39
N ASN A 312 22.28 -20.17 21.42
CA ASN A 312 22.24 -21.25 22.42
C ASN A 312 22.76 -22.59 21.85
N ASP A 313 23.58 -22.55 20.79
CA ASP A 313 24.19 -23.72 20.13
C ASP A 313 23.17 -24.77 19.62
N GLN A 314 22.03 -24.32 19.10
CA GLN A 314 20.96 -25.17 18.58
C GLN A 314 20.63 -24.88 17.09
N PRO A 315 21.58 -25.00 16.15
CA PRO A 315 21.40 -24.59 14.77
C PRO A 315 20.29 -25.36 14.03
N ASN A 316 19.99 -26.61 14.44
CA ASN A 316 18.91 -27.38 13.80
C ASN A 316 17.52 -26.79 14.04
N GLY A 317 17.23 -26.31 15.25
CA GLY A 317 15.96 -25.64 15.52
C GLY A 317 15.83 -24.34 14.73
N THR A 318 16.91 -23.54 14.68
CA THR A 318 16.99 -22.36 13.83
C THR A 318 16.72 -22.69 12.35
N PHE A 319 17.29 -23.79 11.85
CA PHE A 319 17.04 -24.23 10.48
C PHE A 319 15.55 -24.53 10.24
N ASP A 320 14.90 -25.21 11.17
CA ASP A 320 13.45 -25.52 11.08
C ASP A 320 12.59 -24.23 11.11
N ASP A 321 12.97 -23.24 11.90
CA ASP A 321 12.31 -21.93 11.91
C ASP A 321 12.49 -21.17 10.60
N ILE A 322 13.67 -21.21 10.01
CA ILE A 322 13.95 -20.61 8.70
C ILE A 322 13.09 -21.29 7.62
N LYS A 323 12.99 -22.62 7.63
CA LYS A 323 12.14 -23.37 6.70
C LYS A 323 10.67 -22.97 6.81
N LEU A 324 10.15 -22.83 8.03
CA LEU A 324 8.79 -22.35 8.24
C LEU A 324 8.64 -20.88 7.79
N SER A 325 9.64 -20.04 8.01
CA SER A 325 9.62 -18.66 7.53
C SER A 325 9.56 -18.58 6.00
N PHE A 326 10.28 -19.41 5.26
CA PHE A 326 10.13 -19.52 3.80
C PHE A 326 8.73 -19.98 3.39
N ARG A 327 8.12 -20.90 4.16
CA ARG A 327 6.73 -21.29 3.92
C ARG A 327 5.75 -20.13 4.11
N LEU A 328 6.00 -19.27 5.09
CA LEU A 328 5.20 -18.04 5.30
C LEU A 328 5.38 -17.03 4.16
N ILE A 329 6.61 -16.87 3.64
CA ILE A 329 6.87 -16.03 2.46
C ILE A 329 6.05 -16.52 1.25
N ASP A 330 5.98 -17.83 1.04
CA ASP A 330 5.19 -18.41 -0.05
C ASP A 330 3.68 -18.35 0.19
N ALA A 331 3.23 -18.21 1.44
CA ALA A 331 1.82 -18.31 1.79
C ALA A 331 0.94 -17.24 1.13
N SER A 332 1.45 -16.05 0.89
CA SER A 332 0.75 -14.94 0.23
C SER A 332 1.17 -14.74 -1.24
N ARG A 333 1.87 -15.70 -1.84
CA ARG A 333 2.40 -15.58 -3.21
C ARG A 333 1.30 -15.40 -4.26
N THR A 334 0.14 -16.00 -4.04
CA THR A 334 -0.98 -15.95 -4.97
C THR A 334 -1.91 -14.75 -4.76
N ASP A 335 -1.69 -13.95 -3.73
CA ASP A 335 -2.51 -12.76 -3.49
C ASP A 335 -2.33 -11.74 -4.64
N PRO A 336 -3.42 -11.11 -5.12
CA PRO A 336 -3.33 -10.20 -6.25
C PRO A 336 -2.91 -8.76 -5.85
N PHE A 337 -2.56 -8.52 -4.59
CA PHE A 337 -2.30 -7.19 -4.08
C PHE A 337 -0.80 -6.90 -3.98
N LEU A 338 -0.38 -5.74 -4.44
CA LEU A 338 0.99 -5.25 -4.29
C LEU A 338 1.45 -5.27 -2.83
N ILE A 339 0.57 -4.90 -1.90
CA ILE A 339 0.87 -4.91 -0.46
C ILE A 339 1.22 -6.32 0.06
N SER A 340 0.57 -7.38 -0.43
CA SER A 340 0.89 -8.76 -0.05
C SER A 340 2.32 -9.12 -0.47
N HIS A 341 2.74 -8.72 -1.67
CA HIS A 341 4.10 -8.95 -2.15
C HIS A 341 5.14 -8.08 -1.41
N LEU A 342 4.79 -6.85 -1.01
CA LEU A 342 5.66 -6.03 -0.15
C LEU A 342 5.84 -6.68 1.24
N VAL A 343 4.79 -7.29 1.80
CA VAL A 343 4.92 -8.06 3.06
C VAL A 343 5.82 -9.27 2.86
N ARG A 344 5.74 -9.99 1.72
CA ARG A 344 6.66 -11.09 1.40
C ARG A 344 8.13 -10.64 1.39
N LEU A 345 8.43 -9.46 0.84
CA LEU A 345 9.77 -8.86 0.91
C LEU A 345 10.21 -8.56 2.35
N ALA A 346 9.29 -8.07 3.18
CA ALA A 346 9.57 -7.84 4.60
C ALA A 346 9.88 -9.15 5.35
N LEU A 347 9.12 -10.22 5.06
CA LEU A 347 9.37 -11.55 5.60
C LEU A 347 10.72 -12.11 5.16
N LEU A 348 11.10 -11.93 3.87
CA LEU A 348 12.43 -12.30 3.39
C LEU A 348 13.53 -11.62 4.20
N ASN A 349 13.43 -10.31 4.37
CA ASN A 349 14.42 -9.54 5.12
C ASN A 349 14.57 -10.05 6.56
N LEU A 350 13.48 -10.41 7.23
CA LEU A 350 13.52 -11.02 8.57
C LEU A 350 14.20 -12.40 8.53
N THR A 351 13.85 -13.23 7.55
CA THR A 351 14.37 -14.60 7.40
C THR A 351 15.86 -14.61 7.09
N LEU A 352 16.37 -13.60 6.38
CA LEU A 352 17.78 -13.51 6.05
C LEU A 352 18.69 -13.23 7.27
N GLN A 353 18.21 -12.69 8.37
CA GLN A 353 19.02 -12.44 9.56
C GLN A 353 19.57 -13.75 10.16
N PRO A 354 18.75 -14.76 10.55
CA PRO A 354 19.28 -16.02 11.07
C PRO A 354 20.05 -16.83 10.00
N VAL A 355 19.70 -16.75 8.71
CA VAL A 355 20.51 -17.36 7.64
C VAL A 355 21.91 -16.75 7.63
N TRP A 356 22.01 -15.42 7.67
CA TRP A 356 23.26 -14.68 7.65
C TRP A 356 24.10 -14.94 8.90
N GLU A 357 23.48 -14.96 10.11
CA GLU A 357 24.20 -15.21 11.36
C GLU A 357 24.78 -16.64 11.38
N GLY A 358 24.00 -17.63 10.93
CA GLY A 358 24.49 -19.00 10.88
C GLY A 358 25.60 -19.20 9.83
N LEU A 359 25.56 -18.49 8.69
CA LEU A 359 26.66 -18.45 7.72
C LEU A 359 27.91 -17.78 8.33
N ALA A 360 27.74 -16.66 9.03
CA ALA A 360 28.84 -15.94 9.66
C ALA A 360 29.53 -16.74 10.80
N LYS A 361 28.75 -17.57 11.50
CA LYS A 361 29.20 -18.48 12.56
C LYS A 361 29.65 -19.84 12.01
N HIS A 362 29.42 -20.14 10.71
CA HIS A 362 29.70 -21.43 10.06
C HIS A 362 28.94 -22.63 10.66
N GLU A 363 27.70 -22.42 11.07
CA GLU A 363 26.87 -23.42 11.77
C GLU A 363 26.09 -24.35 10.84
N TRP A 364 25.99 -24.04 9.54
CA TRP A 364 25.19 -24.82 8.59
C TRP A 364 25.98 -25.99 8.01
N SER A 365 25.36 -27.18 7.98
CA SER A 365 25.85 -28.32 7.23
C SER A 365 25.62 -28.11 5.71
N ASP A 366 26.36 -28.88 4.86
CA ASP A 366 26.16 -28.80 3.40
C ASP A 366 24.72 -29.13 2.99
N ASP A 367 24.10 -30.15 3.61
CA ASP A 367 22.71 -30.53 3.32
C ASP A 367 21.72 -29.39 3.66
N GLN A 368 21.93 -28.69 4.79
CA GLN A 368 21.13 -27.52 5.17
C GLN A 368 21.33 -26.36 4.19
N LEU A 369 22.58 -26.10 3.78
CA LEU A 369 22.91 -25.09 2.78
C LEU A 369 22.24 -25.36 1.42
N VAL A 370 22.26 -26.62 0.96
CA VAL A 370 21.54 -27.05 -0.26
C VAL A 370 20.03 -26.77 -0.13
N ALA A 371 19.44 -27.09 1.03
CA ALA A 371 18.02 -26.89 1.24
C ALA A 371 17.64 -25.40 1.32
N LEU A 372 18.50 -24.54 1.93
CA LEU A 372 18.31 -23.10 1.96
C LEU A 372 18.42 -22.46 0.57
N ASP A 373 19.42 -22.86 -0.24
CA ASP A 373 19.52 -22.38 -1.63
C ASP A 373 18.29 -22.78 -2.45
N ALA A 374 17.77 -24.00 -2.27
CA ALA A 374 16.58 -24.46 -2.96
C ALA A 374 15.33 -23.66 -2.60
N ASP A 375 15.18 -23.20 -1.35
CA ASP A 375 14.08 -22.33 -0.95
C ASP A 375 14.23 -20.92 -1.54
N LEU A 376 15.43 -20.34 -1.47
CA LEU A 376 15.72 -19.03 -2.06
C LEU A 376 15.56 -19.04 -3.59
N ALA A 377 15.96 -20.10 -4.26
CA ALA A 377 15.86 -20.23 -5.71
C ALA A 377 14.42 -20.23 -6.25
N ARG A 378 13.42 -20.48 -5.38
CA ARG A 378 11.99 -20.41 -5.75
C ARG A 378 11.43 -19.00 -5.70
N LEU A 379 12.15 -18.07 -5.09
CA LEU A 379 11.71 -16.69 -4.93
C LEU A 379 12.11 -15.86 -6.15
N ASP A 380 11.13 -15.36 -6.86
CA ASP A 380 11.29 -14.42 -7.98
C ASP A 380 10.45 -13.17 -7.72
N PHE A 381 11.08 -12.19 -7.07
CA PHE A 381 10.41 -10.96 -6.73
C PHE A 381 10.21 -10.02 -7.93
N LEU A 382 10.96 -10.21 -9.03
CA LEU A 382 10.68 -9.44 -10.24
C LEU A 382 9.42 -9.96 -10.95
N ALA A 383 9.18 -11.27 -10.96
CA ALA A 383 7.91 -11.85 -11.41
C ALA A 383 6.74 -11.43 -10.49
N ASP A 384 6.97 -11.38 -9.19
CA ASP A 384 5.97 -10.86 -8.23
C ASP A 384 5.64 -9.39 -8.49
N TYR A 385 6.64 -8.56 -8.79
CA TYR A 385 6.44 -7.15 -9.17
C TYR A 385 5.55 -7.02 -10.41
N GLU A 386 5.89 -7.70 -11.50
CA GLU A 386 5.10 -7.69 -12.73
C GLU A 386 3.66 -8.16 -12.48
N THR A 387 3.49 -9.29 -11.78
CA THR A 387 2.17 -9.86 -11.47
C THR A 387 1.34 -8.90 -10.61
N SER A 388 1.95 -8.28 -9.60
CA SER A 388 1.25 -7.35 -8.72
C SER A 388 0.79 -6.10 -9.44
N LEU A 389 1.58 -5.55 -10.38
CA LEU A 389 1.18 -4.37 -11.16
C LEU A 389 0.02 -4.66 -12.12
N HIS A 390 0.01 -5.83 -12.76
CA HIS A 390 -1.14 -6.26 -13.57
C HIS A 390 -2.41 -6.37 -12.73
N SER A 391 -2.31 -6.91 -11.54
CA SER A 391 -3.43 -7.06 -10.60
C SER A 391 -3.89 -5.71 -10.03
N GLU A 392 -2.96 -4.83 -9.64
CA GLU A 392 -3.26 -3.47 -9.19
C GLU A 392 -3.98 -2.67 -10.28
N ARG A 393 -3.56 -2.80 -11.54
CA ARG A 393 -4.25 -2.17 -12.67
C ARG A 393 -5.70 -2.65 -12.78
N ALA A 394 -5.94 -3.97 -12.71
CA ALA A 394 -7.29 -4.53 -12.73
C ALA A 394 -8.13 -4.04 -11.53
N GLY A 395 -7.55 -3.98 -10.34
CA GLY A 395 -8.19 -3.43 -9.14
C GLY A 395 -8.55 -1.95 -9.28
N LYS A 396 -7.63 -1.13 -9.78
CA LYS A 396 -7.87 0.31 -10.04
C LYS A 396 -9.00 0.51 -11.09
N ILE A 397 -9.05 -0.32 -12.13
CA ILE A 397 -10.13 -0.31 -13.13
C ILE A 397 -11.47 -0.65 -12.48
N ALA A 398 -11.51 -1.67 -11.61
CA ALA A 398 -12.71 -2.03 -10.86
C ALA A 398 -13.17 -0.90 -9.92
N ILE A 399 -12.24 -0.18 -9.28
CA ILE A 399 -12.55 1.03 -8.49
C ILE A 399 -13.14 2.13 -9.37
N ILE A 400 -12.60 2.40 -10.55
CA ILE A 400 -13.17 3.38 -11.50
C ILE A 400 -14.60 2.98 -11.87
N HIS A 401 -14.81 1.70 -12.19
CA HIS A 401 -16.14 1.17 -12.52
C HIS A 401 -17.13 1.34 -11.35
N PHE A 402 -16.69 1.05 -10.13
CA PHE A 402 -17.49 1.25 -8.93
C PHE A 402 -17.86 2.73 -8.73
N LEU A 403 -16.90 3.65 -8.82
CA LEU A 403 -17.13 5.09 -8.70
C LEU A 403 -18.06 5.63 -9.77
N GLN A 404 -17.99 5.10 -11.00
CA GLN A 404 -18.84 5.44 -12.13
C GLN A 404 -20.33 5.10 -11.87
N HIS A 405 -20.59 3.92 -11.27
CA HIS A 405 -21.94 3.39 -11.10
C HIS A 405 -22.57 3.75 -9.76
N GLN A 406 -21.76 3.96 -8.72
CA GLN A 406 -22.24 4.30 -7.38
C GLN A 406 -21.84 5.72 -6.98
N ARG A 407 -22.40 6.72 -7.67
CA ARG A 407 -22.15 8.16 -7.38
C ARG A 407 -22.78 8.58 -6.05
N SER A 408 -22.15 8.19 -4.94
CA SER A 408 -22.59 8.49 -3.57
C SER A 408 -21.66 9.49 -2.89
N PRO A 409 -22.20 10.55 -2.24
CA PRO A 409 -21.38 11.50 -1.48
C PRO A 409 -20.56 10.85 -0.37
N GLY A 410 -21.12 9.85 0.32
CA GLY A 410 -20.45 9.14 1.41
C GLY A 410 -19.24 8.33 0.91
N LYS A 411 -19.40 7.65 -0.22
CA LYS A 411 -18.31 6.88 -0.83
C LYS A 411 -17.20 7.77 -1.36
N LEU A 412 -17.56 8.85 -2.07
CA LEU A 412 -16.57 9.83 -2.50
C LEU A 412 -15.79 10.41 -1.31
N LYS A 413 -16.48 10.80 -0.23
CA LYS A 413 -15.83 11.32 0.98
C LYS A 413 -14.89 10.29 1.62
N GLY A 414 -15.30 9.02 1.72
CA GLY A 414 -14.45 7.94 2.21
C GLY A 414 -13.17 7.80 1.38
N PHE A 415 -13.32 7.76 0.08
CA PHE A 415 -12.22 7.65 -0.87
C PHE A 415 -11.27 8.87 -0.81
N LEU A 416 -11.83 10.09 -0.77
CA LEU A 416 -11.05 11.33 -0.62
C LEU A 416 -10.30 11.41 0.71
N ASN A 417 -10.87 10.86 1.80
CA ASN A 417 -10.19 10.81 3.09
C ASN A 417 -8.97 9.89 3.07
N ILE A 418 -9.06 8.74 2.40
CA ILE A 418 -7.92 7.83 2.23
C ILE A 418 -6.76 8.57 1.53
N ILE A 419 -7.08 9.36 0.50
CA ILE A 419 -6.08 10.09 -0.29
C ILE A 419 -5.54 11.32 0.45
N SER A 420 -6.41 12.08 1.13
CA SER A 420 -6.01 13.30 1.84
C SER A 420 -5.14 13.02 3.07
N ASN A 421 -5.23 11.83 3.64
CA ASN A 421 -4.32 11.38 4.69
C ASN A 421 -2.92 11.06 4.16
N ASN A 422 -2.78 10.90 2.85
CA ASN A 422 -1.48 10.85 2.19
C ASN A 422 -1.02 12.30 1.94
N HIS A 423 0.05 12.74 2.60
CA HIS A 423 0.57 14.11 2.60
C HIS A 423 0.82 14.73 1.22
N ASN A 424 0.78 13.92 0.16
CA ASN A 424 1.00 14.36 -1.21
C ASN A 424 -0.22 15.03 -1.89
N TYR A 425 -1.41 15.01 -1.26
CA TYR A 425 -2.67 15.50 -1.88
C TYR A 425 -3.50 16.42 -0.97
N PRO A 426 -2.96 17.56 -0.51
CA PRO A 426 -3.67 18.45 0.43
C PRO A 426 -4.96 19.06 -0.14
N ASN A 427 -5.17 19.00 -1.46
CA ASN A 427 -6.30 19.61 -2.17
C ASN A 427 -7.31 18.59 -2.74
N ALA A 428 -7.28 17.32 -2.34
CA ALA A 428 -8.18 16.30 -2.87
C ALA A 428 -9.67 16.64 -2.66
N ASN A 429 -10.02 17.27 -1.52
CA ASN A 429 -11.40 17.60 -1.16
C ASN A 429 -11.81 19.01 -1.63
N THR A 430 -11.68 19.31 -2.93
CA THR A 430 -12.09 20.60 -3.51
C THR A 430 -13.50 20.53 -4.12
N LEU A 431 -14.20 21.68 -4.16
CA LEU A 431 -15.49 21.80 -4.85
C LEU A 431 -15.37 21.35 -6.32
N ARG A 432 -14.25 21.61 -6.98
CA ARG A 432 -13.97 21.18 -8.36
C ARG A 432 -14.08 19.67 -8.49
N ASN A 433 -13.46 18.91 -7.57
CA ASN A 433 -13.44 17.44 -7.61
C ASN A 433 -14.82 16.86 -7.33
N TRP A 434 -15.60 17.48 -6.42
CA TRP A 434 -16.99 17.13 -6.19
C TRP A 434 -17.86 17.37 -7.42
N LEU A 435 -17.76 18.54 -8.05
CA LEU A 435 -18.50 18.85 -9.27
C LEU A 435 -18.11 17.90 -10.41
N TYR A 436 -16.83 17.62 -10.57
CA TYR A 436 -16.37 16.66 -11.58
C TYR A 436 -17.02 15.29 -11.35
N TYR A 437 -16.94 14.74 -10.16
CA TYR A 437 -17.49 13.41 -9.85
C TYR A 437 -18.97 13.28 -10.15
N PHE A 438 -19.77 14.31 -9.81
CA PHE A 438 -21.21 14.25 -10.00
C PHE A 438 -21.67 14.62 -11.43
N LEU A 439 -20.94 15.50 -12.10
CA LEU A 439 -21.34 16.06 -13.38
C LEU A 439 -20.57 15.47 -14.58
N ALA A 440 -19.52 14.70 -14.39
CA ALA A 440 -18.78 14.11 -15.50
C ALA A 440 -19.64 13.08 -16.25
N PRO A 441 -19.62 13.09 -17.59
CA PRO A 441 -20.16 11.99 -18.39
C PRO A 441 -19.50 10.66 -18.03
N ASN A 442 -20.22 9.55 -18.16
CA ASN A 442 -19.66 8.22 -17.89
C ASN A 442 -18.47 7.90 -18.81
N GLY A 443 -18.47 8.40 -20.04
CA GLY A 443 -17.36 8.23 -20.98
C GLY A 443 -16.02 8.75 -20.47
N TRP A 444 -16.00 9.76 -19.60
CA TRP A 444 -14.76 10.25 -18.99
C TRP A 444 -14.15 9.28 -17.96
N PHE A 445 -14.99 8.44 -17.34
CA PHE A 445 -14.51 7.34 -16.50
C PHE A 445 -13.89 6.24 -17.36
N GLU A 446 -14.52 5.92 -18.50
CA GLU A 446 -13.97 4.96 -19.47
C GLU A 446 -12.62 5.42 -20.03
N GLU A 447 -12.51 6.69 -20.41
CA GLU A 447 -11.24 7.30 -20.82
C GLU A 447 -10.18 7.22 -19.71
N SER A 448 -10.59 7.35 -18.45
CA SER A 448 -9.68 7.22 -17.31
C SER A 448 -9.14 5.79 -17.17
N LYS A 449 -9.95 4.75 -17.46
CA LYS A 449 -9.48 3.35 -17.50
C LYS A 449 -8.42 3.14 -18.59
N ILE A 450 -8.65 3.68 -19.80
CA ILE A 450 -7.68 3.61 -20.91
C ILE A 450 -6.35 4.26 -20.52
N ASN A 451 -6.42 5.47 -20.00
CA ASN A 451 -5.22 6.25 -19.66
C ASN A 451 -4.43 5.62 -18.52
N LEU A 452 -5.11 5.10 -17.49
CA LEU A 452 -4.49 4.35 -16.41
C LEU A 452 -3.78 3.09 -16.94
N SER A 453 -4.47 2.35 -17.83
CA SER A 453 -3.93 1.12 -18.40
C SER A 453 -2.71 1.39 -19.29
N ARG A 454 -2.74 2.44 -20.08
CA ARG A 454 -1.60 2.89 -20.89
C ARG A 454 -0.42 3.31 -20.00
N TYR A 455 -0.70 4.10 -18.96
CA TYR A 455 0.33 4.52 -18.02
C TYR A 455 1.03 3.31 -17.39
N SER A 456 0.27 2.33 -16.90
CA SER A 456 0.84 1.12 -16.31
C SER A 456 1.66 0.32 -17.33
N ALA A 457 1.14 0.14 -18.57
CA ALA A 457 1.81 -0.62 -19.61
C ALA A 457 3.06 0.08 -20.19
N GLU A 458 3.06 1.41 -20.27
CA GLU A 458 4.15 2.17 -20.88
C GLU A 458 5.26 2.53 -19.88
N TYR A 459 4.91 2.71 -18.61
CA TYR A 459 5.83 3.28 -17.62
C TYR A 459 6.09 2.36 -16.43
N GLU A 460 5.07 1.77 -15.78
CA GLU A 460 5.28 1.00 -14.54
C GLU A 460 5.81 -0.42 -14.83
N ILE A 461 5.11 -1.19 -15.64
CA ILE A 461 5.46 -2.60 -15.90
C ILE A 461 6.86 -2.75 -16.54
N PRO A 462 7.29 -1.93 -17.52
CA PRO A 462 8.59 -2.11 -18.19
C PRO A 462 9.81 -1.76 -17.34
N VAL A 463 9.65 -1.29 -16.11
CA VAL A 463 10.76 -0.99 -15.19
C VAL A 463 11.53 -2.26 -14.86
N ALA A 464 10.85 -3.38 -14.62
CA ALA A 464 11.47 -4.67 -14.40
C ALA A 464 11.24 -5.63 -15.58
N ASN A 465 12.12 -6.60 -15.73
CA ASN A 465 11.98 -7.72 -16.66
C ASN A 465 12.37 -8.99 -15.91
N SER A 466 11.37 -9.75 -15.48
CA SER A 466 11.55 -10.99 -14.71
C SER A 466 12.26 -12.07 -15.52
N THR A 467 12.02 -12.16 -16.83
CA THR A 467 12.66 -13.14 -17.70
C THR A 467 14.15 -12.86 -17.88
N ALA A 468 14.53 -11.59 -18.04
CA ALA A 468 15.94 -11.20 -18.17
C ALA A 468 16.60 -10.95 -16.80
N GLN A 469 15.84 -10.98 -15.71
CA GLN A 469 16.30 -10.67 -14.35
C GLN A 469 17.03 -9.31 -14.27
N VAL A 470 16.43 -8.26 -14.84
CA VAL A 470 16.99 -6.90 -14.83
C VAL A 470 15.93 -5.86 -14.45
N VAL A 471 16.38 -4.80 -13.81
CA VAL A 471 15.59 -3.62 -13.47
C VAL A 471 16.26 -2.39 -14.06
N SER A 472 15.47 -1.45 -14.59
CA SER A 472 15.98 -0.24 -15.22
C SER A 472 15.65 0.99 -14.39
N VAL A 473 16.63 1.49 -13.66
CA VAL A 473 16.51 2.73 -12.87
C VAL A 473 16.14 3.92 -13.76
N SER A 474 16.65 3.96 -15.00
CA SER A 474 16.31 5.03 -15.94
C SER A 474 14.83 5.02 -16.34
N LYS A 475 14.23 3.82 -16.56
CA LYS A 475 12.80 3.71 -16.85
C LYS A 475 11.95 4.09 -15.65
N ASP A 476 12.39 3.73 -14.45
CA ASP A 476 11.74 4.09 -13.21
C ASP A 476 11.70 5.62 -13.01
N ASN A 477 12.80 6.30 -13.21
CA ASN A 477 12.86 7.77 -13.20
C ASN A 477 11.91 8.41 -14.24
N ILE A 478 11.76 7.79 -15.42
CA ILE A 478 10.79 8.23 -16.44
C ILE A 478 9.36 8.00 -15.95
N ALA A 479 9.09 6.86 -15.32
CA ALA A 479 7.77 6.54 -14.75
C ALA A 479 7.37 7.55 -13.67
N LEU A 480 8.25 7.90 -12.76
CA LEU A 480 8.03 8.93 -11.73
C LEU A 480 7.77 10.33 -12.32
N ALA A 481 8.54 10.72 -13.36
CA ALA A 481 8.32 11.98 -14.06
C ALA A 481 6.97 11.98 -14.80
N ALA A 482 6.61 10.89 -15.46
CA ALA A 482 5.33 10.71 -16.12
C ALA A 482 4.17 10.75 -15.10
N GLN A 483 4.30 10.07 -13.96
CA GLN A 483 3.35 10.11 -12.85
C GLN A 483 3.06 11.56 -12.42
N THR A 484 4.10 12.34 -12.16
CA THR A 484 3.98 13.75 -11.77
C THR A 484 3.22 14.55 -12.82
N THR A 485 3.51 14.33 -14.11
CA THR A 485 2.86 15.01 -15.23
C THR A 485 1.37 14.63 -15.32
N GLU A 486 1.05 13.36 -15.19
CA GLU A 486 -0.33 12.86 -15.23
C GLU A 486 -1.16 13.35 -14.04
N ILE A 487 -0.56 13.44 -12.85
CA ILE A 487 -1.20 14.04 -11.67
C ILE A 487 -1.53 15.52 -11.91
N GLN A 488 -0.61 16.29 -12.50
CA GLN A 488 -0.81 17.72 -12.74
C GLN A 488 -1.82 18.01 -13.86
N ARG A 489 -1.86 17.20 -14.92
CA ARG A 489 -2.70 17.38 -16.12
C ARG A 489 -3.99 16.58 -16.08
N GLY A 490 -4.02 15.53 -15.28
CA GLY A 490 -5.13 14.58 -15.22
C GLY A 490 -6.40 15.16 -14.61
N ASN A 491 -7.50 14.51 -14.91
CA ASN A 491 -8.74 14.72 -14.19
C ASN A 491 -8.65 14.16 -12.77
N PHE A 492 -9.65 14.47 -11.94
CA PHE A 492 -9.75 14.01 -10.56
C PHE A 492 -9.48 12.50 -10.37
N ILE A 493 -9.98 11.65 -11.26
CA ILE A 493 -9.83 10.18 -11.17
C ILE A 493 -8.38 9.77 -11.40
N ARG A 494 -7.70 10.36 -12.39
CA ARG A 494 -6.28 10.13 -12.64
C ARG A 494 -5.40 10.58 -11.47
N GLN A 495 -5.69 11.76 -10.90
CA GLN A 495 -4.96 12.28 -9.76
C GLN A 495 -5.01 11.35 -8.55
N ILE A 496 -6.05 10.53 -8.43
CA ILE A 496 -6.28 9.64 -7.31
C ILE A 496 -5.65 8.26 -7.52
N LEU A 497 -5.76 7.71 -8.74
CA LEU A 497 -5.48 6.29 -9.00
C LEU A 497 -4.12 6.02 -9.64
N ILE A 498 -3.50 7.05 -10.24
CA ILE A 498 -2.16 6.91 -10.81
C ILE A 498 -1.08 6.82 -9.73
N PRO A 499 -1.09 7.62 -8.67
CA PRO A 499 -0.05 7.53 -7.66
C PRO A 499 0.00 6.14 -7.02
N ALA A 500 1.19 5.60 -6.92
CA ALA A 500 1.42 4.43 -6.09
C ALA A 500 1.12 4.79 -4.63
N TRP A 501 0.15 4.13 -4.03
CA TRP A 501 -0.25 4.36 -2.63
C TRP A 501 0.87 4.04 -1.64
N TRP A 502 1.88 3.29 -2.09
CA TRP A 502 2.92 2.68 -1.29
C TRP A 502 4.32 3.26 -1.58
N GLY A 503 4.43 4.41 -2.26
CA GLY A 503 5.71 4.94 -2.76
C GLY A 503 6.18 4.18 -3.99
N ASP A 504 7.47 4.23 -4.27
CA ASP A 504 8.05 3.49 -5.38
C ASP A 504 8.29 2.02 -4.97
N PRO A 505 7.56 1.05 -5.57
CA PRO A 505 7.76 -0.35 -5.25
C PRO A 505 8.96 -0.97 -5.98
N SER A 506 9.36 -0.44 -7.14
CA SER A 506 10.36 -1.04 -8.03
C SER A 506 11.72 -1.20 -7.34
N GLU A 507 12.18 -0.16 -6.64
CA GLU A 507 13.40 -0.17 -5.83
C GLU A 507 13.38 -1.27 -4.76
N LYS A 508 12.22 -1.47 -4.09
CA LYS A 508 12.07 -2.47 -3.03
C LYS A 508 12.11 -3.89 -3.59
N PHE A 509 11.45 -4.12 -4.72
CA PHE A 509 11.48 -5.42 -5.39
C PHE A 509 12.87 -5.75 -5.94
N ALA A 510 13.56 -4.76 -6.49
CA ALA A 510 14.95 -4.88 -6.93
C ALA A 510 15.87 -5.24 -5.74
N TYR A 511 15.76 -4.51 -4.63
CA TYR A 511 16.53 -4.83 -3.42
C TYR A 511 16.24 -6.24 -2.92
N GLY A 512 14.97 -6.64 -2.82
CA GLY A 512 14.59 -7.97 -2.38
C GLY A 512 15.15 -9.09 -3.27
N GLN A 513 15.08 -8.94 -4.60
CA GLN A 513 15.67 -9.90 -5.52
C GLN A 513 17.19 -9.94 -5.43
N THR A 514 17.83 -8.77 -5.28
CA THR A 514 19.29 -8.72 -5.04
C THR A 514 19.67 -9.43 -3.75
N CYS A 515 18.91 -9.24 -2.66
CA CYS A 515 19.16 -9.97 -1.40
C CYS A 515 19.06 -11.49 -1.58
N VAL A 516 18.10 -11.98 -2.36
CA VAL A 516 18.02 -13.42 -2.72
C VAL A 516 19.28 -13.86 -3.46
N ASN A 517 19.71 -13.12 -4.47
CA ASN A 517 20.89 -13.44 -5.27
C ASN A 517 22.19 -13.44 -4.42
N LEU A 518 22.36 -12.43 -3.57
CA LEU A 518 23.51 -12.34 -2.67
C LEU A 518 23.52 -13.49 -1.64
N ALA A 519 22.37 -13.82 -1.06
CA ALA A 519 22.25 -14.94 -0.11
C ALA A 519 22.59 -16.29 -0.76
N ARG A 520 22.10 -16.54 -1.97
CA ARG A 520 22.39 -17.76 -2.73
C ARG A 520 23.89 -17.90 -3.04
N ILE A 521 24.55 -16.83 -3.48
CA ILE A 521 26.00 -16.83 -3.71
C ILE A 521 26.75 -17.03 -2.38
N ALA A 522 26.32 -16.38 -1.29
CA ALA A 522 26.94 -16.56 0.02
C ALA A 522 26.83 -18.00 0.54
N ILE A 523 25.70 -18.66 0.29
CA ILE A 523 25.51 -20.10 0.56
C ILE A 523 26.47 -20.94 -0.30
N ALA A 524 26.59 -20.67 -1.59
CA ALA A 524 27.51 -21.38 -2.48
C ALA A 524 28.97 -21.17 -2.08
N LEU A 525 29.34 -19.95 -1.63
CA LEU A 525 30.66 -19.65 -1.08
C LEU A 525 30.95 -20.45 0.19
N GLU A 526 29.99 -20.58 1.09
CA GLU A 526 30.15 -21.38 2.32
C GLU A 526 30.30 -22.87 2.01
N ARG A 527 29.52 -23.41 1.04
CA ARG A 527 29.66 -24.78 0.55
C ARG A 527 31.04 -25.02 -0.08
N TYR A 528 31.54 -24.04 -0.86
CA TYR A 528 32.92 -24.12 -1.40
C TYR A 528 33.94 -24.15 -0.25
N ARG A 529 33.78 -23.29 0.78
CA ARG A 529 34.66 -23.26 1.96
C ARG A 529 34.63 -24.57 2.74
N LEU A 530 33.46 -25.20 2.92
CA LEU A 530 33.36 -26.54 3.54
C LEU A 530 34.13 -27.60 2.77
N ALA A 531 34.13 -27.52 1.43
CA ALA A 531 34.82 -28.50 0.58
C ALA A 531 36.34 -28.25 0.46
N HIS A 532 36.81 -26.99 0.52
CA HIS A 532 38.20 -26.62 0.21
C HIS A 532 38.96 -25.99 1.38
N GLY A 533 38.26 -25.64 2.49
CA GLY A 533 38.85 -25.04 3.69
C GLY A 533 38.93 -23.51 3.66
N GLU A 534 38.73 -22.87 2.52
CA GLU A 534 38.77 -21.40 2.35
C GLU A 534 37.80 -20.94 1.25
N PHE A 535 37.49 -19.66 1.25
CA PHE A 535 36.68 -19.05 0.17
C PHE A 535 37.49 -18.93 -1.12
N PRO A 536 36.88 -19.04 -2.33
CA PRO A 536 37.56 -18.91 -3.60
C PRO A 536 38.07 -17.48 -3.86
N GLU A 537 39.04 -17.32 -4.78
CA GLU A 537 39.54 -16.00 -5.18
C GLU A 537 38.55 -15.24 -6.11
N SER A 538 37.69 -15.96 -6.83
CA SER A 538 36.63 -15.42 -7.71
C SER A 538 35.36 -16.27 -7.57
N LEU A 539 34.24 -15.78 -8.12
CA LEU A 539 32.98 -16.52 -8.11
C LEU A 539 32.93 -17.68 -9.12
N ASP A 540 33.81 -17.70 -10.14
CA ASP A 540 33.79 -18.69 -11.23
C ASP A 540 33.76 -20.15 -10.76
N PRO A 541 34.50 -20.56 -9.70
CA PRO A 541 34.50 -21.96 -9.24
C PRO A 541 33.17 -22.42 -8.64
N LEU A 542 32.24 -21.50 -8.34
CA LEU A 542 30.96 -21.86 -7.73
C LEU A 542 30.01 -22.56 -8.71
N ALA A 543 30.03 -22.16 -9.98
CA ALA A 543 29.19 -22.79 -11.01
C ALA A 543 30.00 -23.79 -11.88
N PRO A 544 29.43 -24.93 -12.24
CA PRO A 544 28.11 -25.45 -11.88
C PRO A 544 28.07 -26.29 -10.59
N GLN A 545 29.18 -26.42 -9.85
CA GLN A 545 29.34 -27.43 -8.80
C GLN A 545 28.51 -27.11 -7.54
N PHE A 546 28.47 -25.86 -7.10
CA PHE A 546 27.81 -25.41 -5.86
C PHE A 546 26.49 -24.67 -6.13
N MET A 547 26.31 -24.16 -7.35
CA MET A 547 25.06 -23.61 -7.85
C MET A 547 25.00 -23.78 -9.38
N SER A 548 23.79 -23.85 -9.97
CA SER A 548 23.63 -24.12 -11.40
C SER A 548 24.24 -23.03 -12.28
N GLU A 549 24.04 -21.77 -11.94
CA GLU A 549 24.55 -20.61 -12.64
C GLU A 549 24.72 -19.44 -11.65
N LEU A 550 25.65 -18.55 -11.95
CA LEU A 550 25.87 -17.35 -11.13
C LEU A 550 24.84 -16.27 -11.50
N PRO A 551 24.06 -15.78 -10.53
CA PRO A 551 23.22 -14.60 -10.76
C PRO A 551 24.08 -13.39 -11.12
N HIS A 552 23.59 -12.58 -12.04
CA HIS A 552 24.18 -11.28 -12.32
C HIS A 552 23.55 -10.18 -11.45
N ASP A 553 24.16 -9.03 -11.42
CA ASP A 553 23.60 -7.84 -10.82
C ASP A 553 22.40 -7.36 -11.65
N ILE A 554 21.21 -7.39 -11.05
CA ILE A 554 19.96 -7.06 -11.74
C ILE A 554 19.84 -5.58 -12.12
N ILE A 555 20.68 -4.70 -11.55
CA ILE A 555 20.67 -3.26 -11.81
C ILE A 555 21.40 -2.94 -13.13
N ASN A 556 22.58 -3.50 -13.34
CA ASN A 556 23.40 -3.18 -14.50
C ASN A 556 23.65 -4.37 -15.46
N GLY A 557 23.16 -5.58 -15.12
CA GLY A 557 23.34 -6.80 -15.92
C GLY A 557 24.78 -7.35 -15.94
N GLN A 558 25.68 -6.82 -15.09
CA GLN A 558 27.06 -7.27 -14.99
C GLN A 558 27.19 -8.34 -13.88
N PRO A 559 28.31 -9.07 -13.80
CA PRO A 559 28.57 -9.94 -12.66
C PRO A 559 28.53 -9.14 -11.34
N LEU A 560 28.01 -9.74 -10.28
CA LEU A 560 28.09 -9.18 -8.92
C LEU A 560 29.54 -9.02 -8.49
N HIS A 561 29.83 -7.96 -7.75
CA HIS A 561 31.18 -7.67 -7.26
C HIS A 561 31.53 -8.58 -6.09
N TYR A 562 32.71 -9.16 -6.15
CA TYR A 562 33.22 -10.08 -5.11
C TYR A 562 34.70 -9.84 -4.86
N ARG A 563 35.10 -9.87 -3.60
CA ARG A 563 36.51 -9.88 -3.20
C ARG A 563 36.69 -10.58 -1.86
N ARG A 564 37.79 -11.34 -1.71
CA ARG A 564 38.23 -11.80 -0.40
C ARG A 564 38.82 -10.65 0.41
N THR A 565 38.67 -10.72 1.72
CA THR A 565 39.28 -9.77 2.67
C THR A 565 40.50 -10.37 3.36
N ALA A 566 41.39 -9.53 3.90
CA ALA A 566 42.63 -9.97 4.51
C ALA A 566 42.44 -10.87 5.76
N ASP A 567 41.27 -10.83 6.40
CA ASP A 567 40.89 -11.66 7.55
C ASP A 567 40.27 -13.02 7.12
N GLY A 568 40.35 -13.37 5.82
CA GLY A 568 39.84 -14.61 5.26
C GLY A 568 38.33 -14.66 5.03
N GLN A 569 37.64 -13.53 5.17
CA GLN A 569 36.22 -13.36 4.83
C GLN A 569 36.07 -12.84 3.40
N PHE A 570 34.88 -12.37 3.02
CA PHE A 570 34.61 -11.77 1.73
C PHE A 570 33.63 -10.58 1.83
N VAL A 571 33.61 -9.79 0.76
CA VAL A 571 32.58 -8.79 0.48
C VAL A 571 31.98 -9.12 -0.87
N LEU A 572 30.66 -9.24 -0.93
CA LEU A 572 29.87 -9.52 -2.12
C LEU A 572 28.79 -8.42 -2.24
N TYR A 573 28.64 -7.78 -3.41
CA TYR A 573 27.71 -6.65 -3.53
C TYR A 573 27.22 -6.39 -4.96
N SER A 574 26.06 -5.74 -5.03
CA SER A 574 25.49 -5.08 -6.19
C SER A 574 25.77 -3.58 -6.10
N VAL A 575 25.90 -2.91 -7.24
CA VAL A 575 26.07 -1.43 -7.29
C VAL A 575 24.88 -0.64 -6.75
N GLY A 576 23.74 -1.31 -6.45
CA GLY A 576 22.57 -0.64 -5.88
C GLY A 576 21.86 0.30 -6.83
N TRP A 577 20.84 1.00 -6.28
CA TRP A 577 19.94 1.85 -7.07
C TRP A 577 20.62 3.09 -7.68
N ASN A 578 21.72 3.56 -7.11
CA ASN A 578 22.46 4.70 -7.63
C ASN A 578 23.33 4.35 -8.86
N GLU A 579 23.36 3.08 -9.30
CA GLU A 579 24.12 2.56 -10.45
C GLU A 579 25.64 2.84 -10.37
N THR A 580 26.16 3.12 -9.15
CA THR A 580 27.57 3.50 -8.92
C THR A 580 28.23 2.45 -8.04
N ASP A 581 29.42 1.98 -8.43
CA ASP A 581 30.26 1.11 -7.58
C ASP A 581 30.92 1.95 -6.49
N ASP A 582 30.36 1.89 -5.27
CA ASP A 582 30.88 2.56 -4.08
C ASP A 582 31.89 1.70 -3.30
N GLY A 583 32.32 0.57 -3.87
CA GLY A 583 33.35 -0.33 -3.30
C GLY A 583 32.86 -1.23 -2.17
N GLY A 584 31.59 -1.54 -2.12
CA GLY A 584 30.94 -2.34 -1.08
C GLY A 584 30.57 -1.50 0.17
N VAL A 585 30.21 -0.23 -0.01
CA VAL A 585 29.80 0.69 1.06
C VAL A 585 28.28 0.71 1.19
N VAL A 586 27.76 0.33 2.35
CA VAL A 586 26.34 0.41 2.71
C VAL A 586 26.07 1.75 3.37
N ILE A 587 25.04 2.46 2.91
CA ILE A 587 24.54 3.67 3.55
C ILE A 587 23.29 3.31 4.37
N MET A 588 23.30 3.68 5.65
CA MET A 588 22.16 3.44 6.55
C MET A 588 21.30 4.70 6.63
N LYS A 589 19.98 4.53 6.67
CA LYS A 589 19.05 5.65 6.89
C LYS A 589 19.35 6.30 8.23
N HIS A 590 19.46 7.61 8.22
CA HIS A 590 19.61 8.37 9.46
C HIS A 590 18.25 8.49 10.13
N ASP A 591 18.10 7.99 11.35
CA ASP A 591 16.88 8.10 12.18
C ASP A 591 16.60 9.58 12.53
N SER A 592 16.12 10.36 11.57
CA SER A 592 15.76 11.76 11.82
C SER A 592 14.30 11.94 12.25
N ASN A 593 13.48 10.90 12.22
CA ASN A 593 12.12 10.94 12.79
C ASN A 593 11.53 9.52 12.88
N PRO A 594 11.13 9.02 14.09
CA PRO A 594 10.28 7.84 14.19
C PRO A 594 8.83 8.19 13.83
N GLY A 595 8.62 9.05 12.85
CA GLY A 595 7.32 9.29 12.25
C GLY A 595 6.86 7.99 11.59
N TYR A 596 5.60 7.64 11.84
CA TYR A 596 4.88 6.50 11.29
C TYR A 596 4.95 6.48 9.75
N ASP A 597 6.08 6.08 9.20
CA ASP A 597 6.17 5.70 7.81
C ASP A 597 5.79 4.22 7.72
N PHE A 598 4.62 3.95 7.17
CA PHE A 598 4.13 2.60 6.89
C PHE A 598 5.19 1.77 6.11
N ASN A 599 5.93 2.42 5.23
CA ASN A 599 7.00 1.80 4.45
C ASN A 599 8.15 1.30 5.34
N SER A 600 8.55 2.06 6.37
CA SER A 600 9.60 1.65 7.29
C SER A 600 9.14 0.50 8.19
N GLN A 601 7.86 0.43 8.54
CA GLN A 601 7.29 -0.67 9.34
C GLN A 601 7.14 -1.97 8.54
N VAL A 602 6.74 -1.89 7.27
CA VAL A 602 6.57 -3.08 6.41
C VAL A 602 7.92 -3.60 5.94
N PHE A 603 8.86 -2.72 5.58
CA PHE A 603 10.12 -3.14 4.98
C PHE A 603 11.24 -3.41 5.99
N ASN A 604 11.14 -2.87 7.18
CA ASN A 604 12.07 -3.01 8.32
C ASN A 604 13.57 -2.92 7.96
N SER A 605 13.91 -2.36 6.78
CA SER A 605 15.26 -2.17 6.31
C SER A 605 15.77 -0.79 6.71
N GLN A 606 16.89 -0.75 7.42
CA GLN A 606 17.58 0.48 7.76
C GLN A 606 18.51 0.98 6.64
N VAL A 607 18.64 0.21 5.57
CA VAL A 607 19.48 0.58 4.41
C VAL A 607 18.79 1.71 3.64
N ASP A 608 19.56 2.74 3.29
CA ASP A 608 19.14 3.71 2.30
C ASP A 608 19.29 3.07 0.91
N LEU A 609 18.18 2.64 0.32
CA LEU A 609 18.21 1.91 -0.94
C LEU A 609 18.69 2.77 -2.11
N ASN A 610 18.55 4.11 -1.99
CA ASN A 610 18.92 5.07 -3.04
C ASN A 610 20.40 5.47 -3.03
N GLN A 611 21.16 5.02 -2.02
CA GLN A 611 22.55 5.42 -1.86
C GLN A 611 23.42 4.24 -1.46
N GLY A 612 24.66 4.21 -2.00
CA GLY A 612 25.62 3.16 -1.71
C GLY A 612 25.27 1.82 -2.37
N ASP A 613 26.07 0.83 -2.08
CA ASP A 613 25.96 -0.53 -2.59
C ASP A 613 25.03 -1.39 -1.74
N TRP A 614 24.44 -2.43 -2.32
CA TRP A 614 23.70 -3.46 -1.59
C TRP A 614 24.61 -4.64 -1.31
N VAL A 615 24.99 -4.83 -0.03
CA VAL A 615 26.19 -5.57 0.36
C VAL A 615 25.86 -6.77 1.24
N TRP A 616 26.47 -7.90 0.96
CA TRP A 616 26.60 -9.05 1.85
C TRP A 616 28.03 -9.16 2.34
N ARG A 617 28.24 -8.99 3.65
CA ARG A 617 29.54 -9.10 4.29
C ARG A 617 29.38 -9.56 5.74
N TYR A 618 30.45 -10.08 6.34
CA TYR A 618 30.48 -10.41 7.75
C TYR A 618 31.25 -9.37 8.56
N PRO A 619 31.08 -9.33 9.91
CA PRO A 619 31.89 -8.49 10.78
C PRO A 619 33.37 -8.86 10.63
N SER A 620 34.27 -7.86 10.64
CA SER A 620 35.71 -8.12 10.63
C SER A 620 36.10 -8.97 11.83
N ARG A 621 36.84 -10.03 11.59
CA ARG A 621 37.50 -10.80 12.67
C ARG A 621 38.68 -9.99 13.19
N ASN A 622 38.52 -9.33 14.35
CA ASN A 622 39.63 -8.65 15.06
C ASN A 622 40.57 -9.66 15.73
#